data_e9927f46348e597f1df01188212e60a5
#
_entry.id   e9927f46348e597f1df01188212e60a5
#
_cell.length_a   1.000
_cell.length_b   1.000
_cell.length_c   1.000
_cell.angle_alpha   90.00
_cell.angle_beta   90.00
_cell.angle_gamma   90.00
#
_symmetry.space_group_name_H-M   'P 1'
#
loop_
_entity.id
_entity.type
_entity.pdbx_description
1 polymer ?
#
loop_
_entity_poly.entity_id
_entity_poly.type
_entity_poly.pdbx_seq_one_letter_code
_entity_poly.pdbx_strand_id
1 'polypeptide(L)'
;MVDWPDPGTPVRLTVKTWAGLAEHTGLALPPAGPKLVTLKLVNGYNISFPHSYVEDVEELDEAPMVEEEPEPEVEQDESLPLVHLIHTGGTIASKVDYRTGAVSARFTPNELLDSVPELRGIARIRAVNLGSMWSDDIRPRHWNRMLQATSEAFSEGAVGVVITHGTDTLHISAAAMSYGWAGRGGRPPGRIVVTGSQRSPDRGSSDAAENLIAAVHWAAHGPEPTGYRDSSVVVLHAGSSDGSCAVLPGCATRKYHSSRRDAFKSINQEPIAHVGLGPDGPSIEMGEPSAYDARTEAIAPMMFEESTKIAQFVADAHLQPDMVQAAIDANYDAMLFHGTGLGHLPIADPQEDSPENTRLRIMLADHCAAGGVVVVVTQTIHGPIHMDVYDKGRDSRWCSLTRAEEGGHSEP
;
A
#
# COMPACT_ATOMS: atom_id res chain seq x y z
N MET A 1 -5.51 44.67 4.10
CA MET A 1 -5.16 43.33 4.55
C MET A 1 -6.47 42.71 4.98
N VAL A 2 -6.82 41.57 4.48
CA VAL A 2 -8.05 40.88 4.89
C VAL A 2 -7.84 40.43 6.34
N ASP A 3 -8.83 40.73 7.20
CA ASP A 3 -8.83 40.24 8.56
C ASP A 3 -9.18 38.74 8.51
N TRP A 4 -8.21 37.87 8.80
CA TRP A 4 -8.39 36.43 8.71
C TRP A 4 -8.72 35.87 10.09
N PRO A 5 -9.84 35.16 10.25
CA PRO A 5 -10.27 34.63 11.54
C PRO A 5 -9.30 33.65 12.19
N ASP A 6 -9.48 33.41 13.48
CA ASP A 6 -8.67 32.46 14.22
C ASP A 6 -8.80 31.04 13.65
N PRO A 7 -7.72 30.22 13.69
CA PRO A 7 -7.77 28.84 13.22
C PRO A 7 -8.86 28.01 13.89
N GLY A 8 -9.67 27.34 13.08
CA GLY A 8 -10.82 26.56 13.51
C GLY A 8 -12.15 27.28 13.38
N THR A 9 -12.16 28.59 13.10
CA THR A 9 -13.40 29.35 12.87
C THR A 9 -14.05 28.91 11.58
N PRO A 10 -15.37 28.57 11.57
CA PRO A 10 -16.13 28.32 10.36
C PRO A 10 -16.29 29.61 9.55
N VAL A 11 -15.96 29.57 8.26
CA VAL A 11 -16.03 30.75 7.39
C VAL A 11 -16.57 30.45 6.01
N ARG A 12 -17.22 31.45 5.42
CA ARG A 12 -17.48 31.55 3.98
C ARG A 12 -16.52 32.56 3.39
N LEU A 13 -15.71 32.10 2.44
CA LEU A 13 -14.69 32.88 1.75
C LEU A 13 -15.13 33.15 0.31
N THR A 14 -15.28 34.41 -0.07
CA THR A 14 -15.54 34.82 -1.46
C THR A 14 -14.25 35.29 -2.10
N VAL A 15 -13.88 34.67 -3.22
CA VAL A 15 -12.65 34.97 -3.94
C VAL A 15 -12.88 35.32 -5.40
N LYS A 16 -12.04 36.20 -5.94
CA LYS A 16 -12.01 36.54 -7.37
C LYS A 16 -11.32 35.42 -8.15
N THR A 17 -11.97 34.95 -9.19
CA THR A 17 -11.41 34.01 -10.18
C THR A 17 -11.52 34.61 -11.57
N TRP A 18 -10.86 34.02 -12.54
CA TRP A 18 -10.96 34.42 -13.96
C TRP A 18 -12.40 34.28 -14.51
N ALA A 19 -13.24 33.42 -13.88
CA ALA A 19 -14.61 33.19 -14.26
C ALA A 19 -15.64 34.01 -13.44
N GLY A 20 -15.16 34.91 -12.56
CA GLY A 20 -16.00 35.72 -11.65
C GLY A 20 -15.70 35.40 -10.19
N LEU A 21 -16.68 35.67 -9.32
CA LEU A 21 -16.58 35.37 -7.89
C LEU A 21 -16.89 33.90 -7.65
N ALA A 22 -16.14 33.28 -6.74
CA ALA A 22 -16.36 31.92 -6.27
C ALA A 22 -16.44 31.92 -4.72
N GLU A 23 -17.36 31.16 -4.18
CA GLU A 23 -17.54 30.99 -2.73
C GLU A 23 -16.99 29.65 -2.28
N HIS A 24 -16.30 29.64 -1.12
CA HIS A 24 -15.79 28.46 -0.48
C HIS A 24 -16.16 28.48 1.00
N THR A 25 -16.68 27.40 1.54
CA THR A 25 -16.98 27.25 2.95
C THR A 25 -16.10 26.21 3.62
N GLY A 26 -15.70 26.46 4.87
CA GLY A 26 -14.82 25.55 5.60
C GLY A 26 -14.35 26.14 6.92
N LEU A 27 -13.24 25.63 7.44
CA LEU A 27 -12.60 26.13 8.65
C LEU A 27 -11.37 26.97 8.29
N ALA A 28 -11.23 28.12 8.88
CA ALA A 28 -10.01 28.91 8.80
C ALA A 28 -8.82 28.10 9.32
N LEU A 29 -7.68 28.16 8.63
CA LEU A 29 -6.43 27.54 9.07
C LEU A 29 -5.33 28.61 9.19
N PRO A 30 -4.23 28.30 9.91
CA PRO A 30 -3.03 29.13 9.86
C PRO A 30 -2.61 29.37 8.41
N PRO A 31 -2.24 30.59 8.02
CA PRO A 31 -1.84 30.88 6.66
C PRO A 31 -0.65 30.01 6.21
N ALA A 32 -0.72 29.41 5.03
CA ALA A 32 0.38 28.65 4.44
C ALA A 32 1.58 29.55 4.04
N GLY A 33 1.41 30.89 4.10
CA GLY A 33 2.45 31.88 3.83
C GLY A 33 1.98 33.31 4.14
N PRO A 34 2.91 34.29 4.18
CA PRO A 34 2.64 35.63 4.74
C PRO A 34 1.62 36.48 3.96
N LYS A 35 1.20 36.06 2.79
CA LYS A 35 0.21 36.76 1.94
C LYS A 35 -0.91 35.84 1.48
N LEU A 36 -1.11 34.72 2.17
CA LEU A 36 -2.12 33.72 1.84
C LEU A 36 -3.13 33.63 2.96
N VAL A 37 -4.37 33.36 2.62
CA VAL A 37 -5.40 32.80 3.51
C VAL A 37 -5.52 31.32 3.21
N THR A 38 -5.74 30.50 4.22
CA THR A 38 -5.86 29.05 4.05
C THR A 38 -7.14 28.55 4.68
N LEU A 39 -7.96 27.87 3.91
CA LEU A 39 -9.24 27.32 4.32
C LEU A 39 -9.19 25.79 4.25
N LYS A 40 -9.65 25.12 5.32
CA LYS A 40 -9.92 23.68 5.30
C LYS A 40 -11.35 23.47 4.82
N LEU A 41 -11.50 22.91 3.65
CA LEU A 41 -12.80 22.59 3.08
C LEU A 41 -13.47 21.43 3.81
N VAL A 42 -14.79 21.31 3.68
CA VAL A 42 -15.58 20.24 4.32
C VAL A 42 -15.15 18.84 3.89
N ASN A 43 -14.63 18.71 2.65
CA ASN A 43 -14.06 17.48 2.13
C ASN A 43 -12.66 17.13 2.68
N GLY A 44 -12.15 17.88 3.66
CA GLY A 44 -10.87 17.65 4.34
C GLY A 44 -9.64 18.26 3.67
N TYR A 45 -9.77 18.88 2.50
CA TYR A 45 -8.65 19.52 1.79
C TYR A 45 -8.41 20.95 2.25
N ASN A 46 -7.17 21.40 2.13
CA ASN A 46 -6.76 22.76 2.38
C ASN A 46 -6.60 23.50 1.06
N ILE A 47 -7.21 24.67 0.93
CA ILE A 47 -7.05 25.56 -0.19
C ILE A 47 -6.50 26.88 0.29
N SER A 48 -5.56 27.46 -0.47
CA SER A 48 -4.95 28.75 -0.11
C SER A 48 -5.13 29.74 -1.24
N PHE A 49 -5.49 30.97 -0.87
CA PHE A 49 -5.64 32.09 -1.81
C PHE A 49 -4.77 33.27 -1.40
N PRO A 50 -4.19 34.01 -2.38
CA PRO A 50 -3.60 35.30 -2.09
C PRO A 50 -4.63 36.26 -1.50
N HIS A 51 -4.24 37.06 -0.50
CA HIS A 51 -5.11 38.11 0.05
C HIS A 51 -5.71 39.04 -1.00
N SER A 52 -4.99 39.26 -2.10
CA SER A 52 -5.47 40.09 -3.22
C SER A 52 -6.64 39.51 -3.99
N TYR A 53 -6.91 38.23 -3.84
CA TYR A 53 -8.02 37.53 -4.49
C TYR A 53 -9.25 37.44 -3.59
N VAL A 54 -9.07 37.69 -2.29
CA VAL A 54 -10.18 37.67 -1.33
C VAL A 54 -11.03 38.92 -1.49
N GLU A 55 -12.31 38.73 -1.74
CA GLU A 55 -13.30 39.79 -1.82
C GLU A 55 -14.03 39.97 -0.50
N ASP A 56 -14.39 38.84 0.14
CA ASP A 56 -15.13 38.86 1.41
C ASP A 56 -14.81 37.61 2.25
N VAL A 57 -14.93 37.76 3.59
CA VAL A 57 -14.82 36.69 4.58
C VAL A 57 -15.92 36.85 5.59
N GLU A 58 -16.84 35.91 5.63
CA GLU A 58 -17.96 35.85 6.56
C GLU A 58 -17.72 34.73 7.56
N GLU A 59 -17.71 35.05 8.86
CA GLU A 59 -17.71 34.03 9.93
C GLU A 59 -19.09 33.40 10.03
N LEU A 60 -19.13 32.05 10.15
CA LEU A 60 -20.36 31.29 10.27
C LEU A 60 -20.54 30.79 11.71
N ASP A 61 -21.76 30.72 12.18
CA ASP A 61 -22.08 30.23 13.53
C ASP A 61 -21.80 28.72 13.68
N GLU A 62 -21.94 27.94 12.59
CA GLU A 62 -21.71 26.51 12.58
C GLU A 62 -20.83 26.11 11.39
N ALA A 63 -20.00 25.09 11.60
CA ALA A 63 -19.26 24.48 10.49
C ALA A 63 -20.24 23.92 9.46
N PRO A 64 -20.08 24.24 8.16
CA PRO A 64 -20.95 23.73 7.15
C PRO A 64 -20.84 22.20 7.11
N MET A 65 -21.92 21.54 7.47
CA MET A 65 -22.10 20.11 7.20
C MET A 65 -22.62 19.96 5.79
N VAL A 66 -21.94 19.17 4.97
CA VAL A 66 -22.54 18.70 3.72
C VAL A 66 -23.54 17.62 4.11
N GLU A 67 -24.83 17.93 4.06
CA GLU A 67 -25.82 16.88 3.89
C GLU A 67 -25.55 16.29 2.50
N GLU A 68 -24.87 15.16 2.44
CA GLU A 68 -24.78 14.37 1.25
C GLU A 68 -26.19 13.83 0.99
N GLU A 69 -26.92 14.46 0.09
CA GLU A 69 -28.06 13.78 -0.51
C GLU A 69 -27.50 12.47 -1.12
N PRO A 70 -28.06 11.29 -0.76
CA PRO A 70 -27.60 10.05 -1.34
C PRO A 70 -27.71 10.16 -2.87
N GLU A 71 -26.58 10.16 -3.56
CA GLU A 71 -26.57 10.10 -5.02
C GLU A 71 -27.36 8.85 -5.44
N PRO A 72 -28.26 8.96 -6.44
CA PRO A 72 -28.97 7.78 -6.91
C PRO A 72 -27.96 6.72 -7.35
N GLU A 73 -28.10 5.51 -6.81
CA GLU A 73 -27.23 4.39 -7.18
C GLU A 73 -27.29 4.20 -8.71
N VAL A 74 -26.10 4.18 -9.34
CA VAL A 74 -26.01 3.85 -10.76
C VAL A 74 -26.46 2.42 -10.95
N GLU A 75 -27.43 2.22 -11.83
CA GLU A 75 -27.90 0.88 -12.21
C GLU A 75 -26.72 0.08 -12.79
N GLN A 76 -26.40 -1.04 -12.15
CA GLN A 76 -25.32 -1.94 -12.56
C GLN A 76 -25.93 -3.27 -13.03
N ASP A 77 -25.25 -3.94 -13.95
CA ASP A 77 -25.66 -5.25 -14.45
C ASP A 77 -25.45 -6.33 -13.37
N GLU A 78 -26.54 -6.85 -12.82
CA GLU A 78 -26.52 -7.87 -11.78
C GLU A 78 -25.95 -9.22 -12.24
N SER A 79 -25.84 -9.45 -13.54
CA SER A 79 -25.24 -10.66 -14.10
C SER A 79 -23.72 -10.68 -14.03
N LEU A 80 -23.09 -9.51 -13.82
CA LEU A 80 -21.65 -9.38 -13.70
C LEU A 80 -21.16 -9.83 -12.30
N PRO A 81 -19.93 -10.35 -12.21
CA PRO A 81 -19.32 -10.72 -10.95
C PRO A 81 -19.20 -9.52 -10.00
N LEU A 82 -19.51 -9.74 -8.72
CA LEU A 82 -19.37 -8.72 -7.69
C LEU A 82 -17.90 -8.56 -7.26
N VAL A 83 -17.38 -7.34 -7.38
CA VAL A 83 -16.05 -6.94 -6.92
C VAL A 83 -16.18 -5.81 -5.92
N HIS A 84 -15.62 -5.98 -4.73
CA HIS A 84 -15.49 -4.89 -3.77
C HIS A 84 -14.22 -4.09 -4.04
N LEU A 85 -14.36 -2.79 -4.07
CA LEU A 85 -13.28 -1.85 -4.23
C LEU A 85 -13.08 -1.10 -2.91
N ILE A 86 -11.99 -1.45 -2.20
CA ILE A 86 -11.66 -0.93 -0.87
C ILE A 86 -10.65 0.21 -1.03
N HIS A 87 -11.07 1.42 -0.67
CA HIS A 87 -10.20 2.59 -0.72
C HIS A 87 -9.48 2.81 0.61
N THR A 88 -8.15 2.98 0.55
CA THR A 88 -7.33 3.28 1.74
C THR A 88 -6.56 4.59 1.62
N GLY A 89 -6.66 5.26 0.49
CA GLY A 89 -5.90 6.46 0.15
C GLY A 89 -5.18 6.34 -1.19
N GLY A 90 -4.25 7.26 -1.42
CA GLY A 90 -3.52 7.33 -2.67
C GLY A 90 -4.25 8.12 -3.77
N THR A 91 -3.54 8.41 -4.84
CA THR A 91 -4.00 9.33 -5.89
C THR A 91 -4.87 8.69 -6.97
N ILE A 92 -5.04 7.37 -6.93
CA ILE A 92 -5.72 6.62 -8.01
C ILE A 92 -7.21 7.00 -8.19
N ALA A 93 -7.86 7.43 -7.11
CA ALA A 93 -9.27 7.85 -7.12
C ALA A 93 -9.42 9.35 -6.79
N SER A 94 -8.37 10.14 -6.95
CA SER A 94 -8.40 11.57 -6.69
C SER A 94 -8.92 12.31 -7.92
N LYS A 95 -9.96 13.13 -7.73
CA LYS A 95 -10.43 14.06 -8.75
C LYS A 95 -9.93 15.47 -8.43
N VAL A 96 -9.27 16.08 -9.36
CA VAL A 96 -8.94 17.51 -9.25
C VAL A 96 -10.16 18.31 -9.68
N ASP A 97 -10.72 19.09 -8.78
CA ASP A 97 -11.67 20.12 -9.17
C ASP A 97 -10.88 21.29 -9.77
N TYR A 98 -10.84 21.34 -11.08
CA TYR A 98 -10.13 22.39 -11.82
C TYR A 98 -10.64 23.83 -11.54
N ARG A 99 -11.85 23.96 -10.98
CA ARG A 99 -12.41 25.24 -10.60
C ARG A 99 -11.84 25.75 -9.29
N THR A 100 -11.54 24.85 -8.35
CA THR A 100 -11.05 25.18 -7.01
C THR A 100 -9.59 24.84 -6.81
N GLY A 101 -8.98 24.01 -7.69
CA GLY A 101 -7.65 23.45 -7.53
C GLY A 101 -7.57 22.40 -6.39
N ALA A 102 -8.70 22.07 -5.77
CA ALA A 102 -8.76 21.09 -4.70
C ALA A 102 -8.72 19.68 -5.28
N VAL A 103 -7.93 18.80 -4.66
CA VAL A 103 -7.95 17.36 -4.93
C VAL A 103 -8.93 16.73 -3.93
N SER A 104 -10.09 16.27 -4.38
CA SER A 104 -11.04 15.55 -3.53
C SER A 104 -10.84 14.06 -3.72
N ALA A 105 -10.63 13.33 -2.62
CA ALA A 105 -10.72 11.89 -2.60
C ALA A 105 -12.20 11.50 -2.43
N ARG A 106 -13.00 11.66 -3.48
CA ARG A 106 -14.35 11.10 -3.50
C ARG A 106 -14.24 9.68 -4.04
N PHE A 107 -14.90 8.76 -3.34
CA PHE A 107 -14.83 7.34 -3.64
C PHE A 107 -16.19 6.69 -3.50
N THR A 108 -17.15 7.21 -4.25
CA THR A 108 -18.42 6.54 -4.43
C THR A 108 -18.36 5.63 -5.67
N PRO A 109 -19.15 4.53 -5.73
CA PRO A 109 -19.25 3.70 -6.93
C PRO A 109 -19.60 4.54 -8.18
N ASN A 110 -20.47 5.52 -8.04
CA ASN A 110 -20.91 6.38 -9.12
C ASN A 110 -19.76 7.21 -9.68
N GLU A 111 -19.02 7.92 -8.83
CA GLU A 111 -17.89 8.74 -9.26
C GLU A 111 -16.78 7.91 -9.91
N LEU A 112 -16.57 6.69 -9.42
CA LEU A 112 -15.61 5.78 -10.00
C LEU A 112 -16.04 5.32 -11.40
N LEU A 113 -17.28 4.87 -11.55
CA LEU A 113 -17.85 4.41 -12.80
C LEU A 113 -18.01 5.55 -13.83
N ASP A 114 -18.12 6.79 -13.38
CA ASP A 114 -18.11 7.96 -14.25
C ASP A 114 -16.70 8.36 -14.69
N SER A 115 -15.72 8.13 -13.83
CA SER A 115 -14.30 8.40 -14.11
C SER A 115 -13.66 7.33 -15.00
N VAL A 116 -14.08 6.07 -14.86
CA VAL A 116 -13.59 4.90 -15.59
C VAL A 116 -14.79 4.07 -16.04
N PRO A 117 -15.52 4.52 -17.08
CA PRO A 117 -16.78 3.89 -17.52
C PRO A 117 -16.59 2.46 -18.04
N GLU A 118 -15.38 2.07 -18.43
CA GLU A 118 -15.04 0.73 -18.87
C GLU A 118 -15.32 -0.34 -17.79
N LEU A 119 -15.29 0.03 -16.52
CA LEU A 119 -15.58 -0.87 -15.41
C LEU A 119 -16.99 -1.42 -15.44
N ARG A 120 -17.96 -0.68 -16.02
CA ARG A 120 -19.39 -1.08 -16.14
C ARG A 120 -19.59 -2.39 -16.91
N GLY A 121 -18.68 -2.71 -17.82
CA GLY A 121 -18.72 -3.95 -18.60
C GLY A 121 -17.88 -5.10 -18.00
N ILE A 122 -17.18 -4.86 -16.89
CA ILE A 122 -16.25 -5.84 -16.32
C ILE A 122 -16.82 -6.48 -15.04
N ALA A 123 -17.34 -5.68 -14.13
CA ALA A 123 -17.81 -6.16 -12.84
C ALA A 123 -18.89 -5.23 -12.26
N ARG A 124 -19.70 -5.78 -11.37
CA ARG A 124 -20.53 -5.01 -10.47
C ARG A 124 -19.67 -4.53 -9.31
N ILE A 125 -19.58 -3.22 -9.12
CA ILE A 125 -18.67 -2.60 -8.15
C ILE A 125 -19.44 -2.18 -6.91
N ARG A 126 -18.89 -2.58 -5.73
CA ARG A 126 -19.27 -2.03 -4.43
C ARG A 126 -18.06 -1.34 -3.82
N ALA A 127 -18.16 -0.05 -3.49
CA ALA A 127 -17.08 0.71 -2.91
C ALA A 127 -17.16 0.71 -1.37
N VAL A 128 -16.00 0.55 -0.73
CA VAL A 128 -15.81 0.63 0.72
C VAL A 128 -14.68 1.61 1.00
N ASN A 129 -14.95 2.63 1.78
CA ASN A 129 -13.94 3.64 2.14
C ASN A 129 -13.40 3.38 3.55
N LEU A 130 -12.14 2.99 3.67
CA LEU A 130 -11.42 2.83 4.95
C LEU A 130 -10.68 4.10 5.40
N GLY A 131 -10.72 5.14 4.58
CA GLY A 131 -10.09 6.43 4.84
C GLY A 131 -9.14 6.86 3.74
N SER A 132 -8.60 8.07 3.89
CA SER A 132 -7.65 8.68 2.95
C SER A 132 -6.30 8.79 3.66
N MET A 133 -5.51 7.71 3.63
CA MET A 133 -4.25 7.59 4.34
C MET A 133 -3.06 7.81 3.40
N TRP A 134 -2.01 8.46 3.90
CA TRP A 134 -0.69 8.35 3.29
C TRP A 134 -0.17 6.92 3.51
N SER A 135 0.41 6.31 2.48
CA SER A 135 0.82 4.91 2.57
C SER A 135 1.95 4.66 3.59
N ASP A 136 2.80 5.65 3.81
CA ASP A 136 3.88 5.61 4.80
C ASP A 136 3.38 5.76 6.26
N ASP A 137 2.14 6.22 6.46
CA ASP A 137 1.49 6.27 7.78
C ASP A 137 0.75 4.97 8.15
N ILE A 138 0.73 3.99 7.25
CA ILE A 138 0.06 2.70 7.50
C ILE A 138 0.79 1.91 8.60
N ARG A 139 0.00 1.33 9.51
CA ARG A 139 0.43 0.51 10.64
C ARG A 139 -0.34 -0.82 10.65
N PRO A 140 0.06 -1.83 11.44
CA PRO A 140 -0.61 -3.14 11.50
C PRO A 140 -2.12 -3.06 11.69
N ARG A 141 -2.64 -2.12 12.49
CA ARG A 141 -4.09 -1.90 12.64
C ARG A 141 -4.82 -1.57 11.34
N HIS A 142 -4.13 -0.92 10.39
CA HIS A 142 -4.71 -0.60 9.08
C HIS A 142 -4.74 -1.83 8.18
N TRP A 143 -3.72 -2.70 8.25
CA TRP A 143 -3.76 -4.01 7.60
C TRP A 143 -4.89 -4.88 8.16
N ASN A 144 -5.11 -4.88 9.48
CA ASN A 144 -6.23 -5.58 10.10
C ASN A 144 -7.58 -5.08 9.57
N ARG A 145 -7.77 -3.77 9.39
CA ARG A 145 -8.96 -3.21 8.76
C ARG A 145 -9.13 -3.66 7.30
N MET A 146 -8.05 -3.72 6.52
CA MET A 146 -8.08 -4.24 5.16
C MET A 146 -8.45 -5.73 5.14
N LEU A 147 -7.85 -6.54 6.01
CA LEU A 147 -8.17 -7.97 6.15
C LEU A 147 -9.63 -8.18 6.54
N GLN A 148 -10.14 -7.42 7.49
CA GLN A 148 -11.54 -7.47 7.90
C GLN A 148 -12.47 -7.09 6.74
N ALA A 149 -12.23 -5.96 6.07
CA ALA A 149 -13.04 -5.50 4.95
C ALA A 149 -13.03 -6.50 3.77
N THR A 150 -11.90 -7.16 3.50
CA THR A 150 -11.83 -8.22 2.49
C THR A 150 -12.62 -9.46 2.92
N SER A 151 -12.59 -9.82 4.19
CA SER A 151 -13.38 -10.95 4.75
C SER A 151 -14.88 -10.68 4.67
N GLU A 152 -15.30 -9.45 5.00
CA GLU A 152 -16.70 -9.01 4.87
C GLU A 152 -17.15 -9.05 3.41
N ALA A 153 -16.32 -8.53 2.47
CA ALA A 153 -16.63 -8.57 1.04
C ALA A 153 -16.88 -10.00 0.54
N PHE A 154 -16.07 -10.96 0.92
CA PHE A 154 -16.28 -12.37 0.53
C PHE A 154 -17.52 -12.96 1.19
N SER A 155 -17.86 -12.59 2.42
CA SER A 155 -19.10 -13.02 3.08
C SER A 155 -20.36 -12.48 2.40
N GLU A 156 -20.25 -11.34 1.70
CA GLU A 156 -21.30 -10.71 0.90
C GLU A 156 -21.36 -11.25 -0.54
N GLY A 157 -20.53 -12.24 -0.88
CA GLY A 157 -20.53 -12.92 -2.17
C GLY A 157 -19.63 -12.28 -3.23
N ALA A 158 -18.72 -11.40 -2.86
CA ALA A 158 -17.72 -10.89 -3.79
C ALA A 158 -16.81 -12.03 -4.29
N VAL A 159 -16.54 -12.08 -5.59
CA VAL A 159 -15.59 -13.02 -6.20
C VAL A 159 -14.15 -12.52 -6.14
N GLY A 160 -13.98 -11.22 -5.89
CA GLY A 160 -12.70 -10.58 -5.76
C GLY A 160 -12.79 -9.23 -5.08
N VAL A 161 -11.65 -8.76 -4.62
CA VAL A 161 -11.49 -7.48 -3.94
C VAL A 161 -10.32 -6.72 -4.55
N VAL A 162 -10.50 -5.44 -4.79
CA VAL A 162 -9.45 -4.52 -5.20
C VAL A 162 -9.21 -3.51 -4.09
N ILE A 163 -7.99 -3.44 -3.57
CA ILE A 163 -7.57 -2.45 -2.57
C ILE A 163 -6.77 -1.36 -3.29
N THR A 164 -7.29 -0.13 -3.30
CA THR A 164 -6.54 1.02 -3.80
C THR A 164 -5.69 1.62 -2.69
N HIS A 165 -4.41 1.87 -2.98
CA HIS A 165 -3.40 2.16 -1.98
C HIS A 165 -2.37 3.18 -2.50
N GLY A 166 -1.81 3.99 -1.62
CA GLY A 166 -0.67 4.83 -1.95
C GLY A 166 0.57 3.99 -2.28
N THR A 167 1.33 4.38 -3.28
CA THR A 167 2.34 3.49 -3.90
C THR A 167 3.62 3.28 -3.09
N ASP A 168 3.94 4.13 -2.10
CA ASP A 168 5.24 4.03 -1.41
C ASP A 168 5.40 2.76 -0.58
N THR A 169 4.34 2.32 0.10
CA THR A 169 4.33 1.08 0.88
C THR A 169 3.33 0.05 0.37
N LEU A 170 2.80 0.22 -0.85
CA LEU A 170 1.83 -0.70 -1.46
C LEU A 170 2.31 -2.15 -1.43
N HIS A 171 3.57 -2.39 -1.77
CA HIS A 171 4.17 -3.73 -1.78
C HIS A 171 4.26 -4.35 -0.38
N ILE A 172 4.46 -3.54 0.68
CA ILE A 172 4.47 -4.01 2.07
C ILE A 172 3.06 -4.44 2.48
N SER A 173 2.05 -3.62 2.15
CA SER A 173 0.66 -3.95 2.44
C SER A 173 0.17 -5.16 1.64
N ALA A 174 0.60 -5.32 0.39
CA ALA A 174 0.31 -6.51 -0.40
C ALA A 174 0.91 -7.78 0.24
N ALA A 175 2.15 -7.73 0.71
CA ALA A 175 2.76 -8.82 1.45
C ALA A 175 1.97 -9.12 2.75
N ALA A 176 1.58 -8.09 3.50
CA ALA A 176 0.76 -8.26 4.70
C ALA A 176 -0.57 -8.94 4.39
N MET A 177 -1.26 -8.54 3.31
CA MET A 177 -2.49 -9.20 2.86
C MET A 177 -2.25 -10.65 2.48
N SER A 178 -1.14 -10.97 1.76
CA SER A 178 -0.78 -12.34 1.43
C SER A 178 -0.60 -13.21 2.68
N TYR A 179 0.18 -12.75 3.64
CA TYR A 179 0.43 -13.49 4.88
C TYR A 179 -0.80 -13.60 5.77
N GLY A 180 -1.60 -12.54 5.87
CA GLY A 180 -2.84 -12.56 6.63
C GLY A 180 -3.82 -13.64 6.11
N TRP A 181 -3.89 -13.84 4.81
CA TRP A 181 -4.79 -14.81 4.18
C TRP A 181 -4.22 -16.23 4.02
N ALA A 182 -2.90 -16.38 3.92
CA ALA A 182 -2.28 -17.67 3.64
C ALA A 182 -1.36 -18.19 4.75
N GLY A 183 -1.10 -17.40 5.79
CA GLY A 183 -0.09 -17.70 6.82
C GLY A 183 -0.32 -18.99 7.63
N ARG A 184 -1.52 -19.55 7.60
CA ARG A 184 -1.85 -20.84 8.23
C ARG A 184 -1.97 -21.99 7.24
N GLY A 185 -1.49 -21.84 6.02
CA GLY A 185 -1.52 -22.89 5.02
C GLY A 185 -2.80 -22.99 4.20
N GLY A 186 -3.73 -22.02 4.34
CA GLY A 186 -4.94 -21.95 3.53
C GLY A 186 -4.80 -21.00 2.33
N ARG A 187 -5.93 -20.69 1.71
CA ARG A 187 -6.05 -19.71 0.64
C ARG A 187 -7.21 -18.74 0.90
N PRO A 188 -7.21 -17.53 0.31
CA PRO A 188 -8.39 -16.66 0.38
C PRO A 188 -9.56 -17.26 -0.42
N PRO A 189 -10.81 -16.94 -0.07
CA PRO A 189 -11.99 -17.39 -0.79
C PRO A 189 -12.10 -16.88 -2.23
N GLY A 190 -11.47 -15.75 -2.54
CA GLY A 190 -11.48 -15.11 -3.84
C GLY A 190 -10.22 -14.27 -4.06
N ARG A 191 -10.16 -13.56 -5.17
CA ARG A 191 -8.97 -12.82 -5.60
C ARG A 191 -8.81 -11.53 -4.79
N ILE A 192 -7.59 -11.26 -4.31
CA ILE A 192 -7.24 -10.03 -3.60
C ILE A 192 -6.18 -9.30 -4.41
N VAL A 193 -6.53 -8.10 -4.88
CA VAL A 193 -5.68 -7.25 -5.70
C VAL A 193 -5.34 -5.99 -4.93
N VAL A 194 -4.08 -5.60 -4.90
CA VAL A 194 -3.62 -4.30 -4.41
C VAL A 194 -3.12 -3.50 -5.59
N THR A 195 -3.64 -2.29 -5.76
CA THR A 195 -3.28 -1.41 -6.86
C THR A 195 -3.14 0.04 -6.40
N GLY A 196 -2.59 0.87 -7.25
CA GLY A 196 -2.37 2.28 -7.00
C GLY A 196 -2.02 3.02 -8.28
N SER A 197 -1.65 4.28 -8.17
CA SER A 197 -1.19 5.08 -9.31
C SER A 197 0.08 5.83 -8.96
N GLN A 198 1.09 5.78 -9.84
CA GLN A 198 2.31 6.57 -9.74
C GLN A 198 2.08 8.03 -10.14
N ARG A 199 1.09 8.26 -10.99
CA ARG A 199 0.74 9.57 -11.52
C ARG A 199 -0.76 9.79 -11.38
N SER A 200 -1.10 10.92 -10.76
CA SER A 200 -2.50 11.28 -10.52
C SER A 200 -3.33 11.35 -11.82
N PRO A 201 -4.64 11.10 -11.75
CA PRO A 201 -5.54 11.09 -12.92
C PRO A 201 -5.58 12.40 -13.73
N ASP A 202 -5.20 13.53 -13.11
CA ASP A 202 -5.14 14.84 -13.75
C ASP A 202 -3.96 15.02 -14.73
N ARG A 203 -3.06 14.05 -14.81
CA ARG A 203 -1.90 14.11 -15.72
C ARG A 203 -2.16 13.29 -16.97
N GLY A 204 -1.83 13.84 -18.14
CA GLY A 204 -1.97 13.14 -19.42
C GLY A 204 -1.18 11.85 -19.57
N SER A 205 -0.28 11.55 -18.62
CA SER A 205 0.49 10.30 -18.56
C SER A 205 0.13 9.47 -17.31
N SER A 206 -1.09 9.66 -16.79
CA SER A 206 -1.60 8.88 -15.65
C SER A 206 -1.69 7.40 -15.98
N ASP A 207 -1.36 6.59 -14.99
CA ASP A 207 -1.50 5.13 -15.02
C ASP A 207 -2.73 4.65 -14.23
N ALA A 208 -3.53 5.58 -13.70
CA ALA A 208 -4.63 5.27 -12.78
C ALA A 208 -5.73 4.42 -13.42
N ALA A 209 -6.24 4.84 -14.58
CA ALA A 209 -7.36 4.16 -15.24
C ALA A 209 -6.97 2.74 -15.69
N GLU A 210 -5.83 2.59 -16.37
CA GLU A 210 -5.36 1.28 -16.83
C GLU A 210 -5.06 0.32 -15.67
N ASN A 211 -4.41 0.81 -14.61
CA ASN A 211 -4.15 0.00 -13.40
C ASN A 211 -5.47 -0.46 -12.76
N LEU A 212 -6.47 0.42 -12.70
CA LEU A 212 -7.75 0.09 -12.09
C LEU A 212 -8.55 -0.89 -12.95
N ILE A 213 -8.63 -0.68 -14.26
CA ILE A 213 -9.29 -1.60 -15.20
C ILE A 213 -8.66 -2.99 -15.10
N ALA A 214 -7.33 -3.07 -15.16
CA ALA A 214 -6.62 -4.34 -15.05
C ALA A 214 -6.83 -5.02 -13.69
N ALA A 215 -6.81 -4.25 -12.60
CA ALA A 215 -7.03 -4.77 -11.25
C ALA A 215 -8.43 -5.33 -11.06
N VAL A 216 -9.47 -4.60 -11.51
CA VAL A 216 -10.85 -5.05 -11.46
C VAL A 216 -11.08 -6.26 -12.37
N HIS A 217 -10.50 -6.25 -13.57
CA HIS A 217 -10.62 -7.39 -14.50
C HIS A 217 -9.98 -8.65 -13.90
N TRP A 218 -8.80 -8.56 -13.29
CA TRP A 218 -8.19 -9.70 -12.60
C TRP A 218 -9.05 -10.15 -11.40
N ALA A 219 -9.55 -9.24 -10.59
CA ALA A 219 -10.39 -9.57 -9.43
C ALA A 219 -11.69 -10.26 -9.85
N ALA A 220 -12.28 -9.89 -10.99
CA ALA A 220 -13.52 -10.46 -11.51
C ALA A 220 -13.29 -11.81 -12.24
N HIS A 221 -12.26 -11.91 -13.06
CA HIS A 221 -12.11 -12.97 -14.07
C HIS A 221 -10.80 -13.75 -13.99
N GLY A 222 -9.88 -13.39 -13.11
CA GLY A 222 -8.64 -14.14 -12.88
C GLY A 222 -8.90 -15.56 -12.37
N PRO A 223 -7.89 -16.43 -12.36
CA PRO A 223 -8.03 -17.77 -11.80
C PRO A 223 -8.29 -17.73 -10.28
N GLU A 224 -8.87 -18.81 -9.73
CA GLU A 224 -8.99 -18.98 -8.29
C GLU A 224 -7.60 -18.97 -7.63
N PRO A 225 -7.47 -18.30 -6.45
CA PRO A 225 -6.18 -18.27 -5.75
C PRO A 225 -5.72 -19.67 -5.34
N THR A 226 -4.44 -19.97 -5.54
CA THR A 226 -3.83 -21.21 -5.10
C THR A 226 -3.41 -21.20 -3.63
N GLY A 227 -3.25 -20.01 -3.04
CA GLY A 227 -2.80 -19.84 -1.66
C GLY A 227 -1.27 -19.78 -1.52
N TYR A 228 -0.54 -19.75 -2.62
CA TYR A 228 0.91 -19.62 -2.61
C TYR A 228 1.32 -18.17 -2.95
N ARG A 229 1.77 -17.90 -4.15
CA ARG A 229 2.23 -16.57 -4.56
C ARG A 229 1.10 -15.61 -4.95
N ASP A 230 -0.13 -16.07 -5.00
CA ASP A 230 -1.35 -15.40 -5.45
C ASP A 230 -2.38 -15.14 -4.35
N SER A 231 -2.02 -15.37 -3.08
CA SER A 231 -2.91 -15.08 -1.93
C SER A 231 -3.31 -13.61 -1.85
N SER A 232 -2.48 -12.71 -2.29
CA SER A 232 -2.80 -11.39 -2.83
C SER A 232 -1.87 -11.09 -3.99
N VAL A 233 -2.27 -10.21 -4.90
CA VAL A 233 -1.46 -9.81 -6.04
C VAL A 233 -1.38 -8.29 -6.11
N VAL A 234 -0.33 -7.78 -6.75
CA VAL A 234 -0.18 -6.37 -7.12
C VAL A 234 -0.41 -6.26 -8.62
N VAL A 235 -1.33 -5.38 -9.04
CA VAL A 235 -1.61 -5.15 -10.46
C VAL A 235 -1.30 -3.71 -10.80
N LEU A 236 -0.26 -3.51 -11.60
CA LEU A 236 0.25 -2.20 -12.02
C LEU A 236 0.90 -2.31 -13.41
N HIS A 237 1.18 -1.17 -14.05
CA HIS A 237 1.81 -1.12 -15.37
C HIS A 237 3.03 -2.03 -15.49
N ALA A 238 3.04 -2.87 -16.53
CA ALA A 238 4.13 -3.80 -16.84
C ALA A 238 5.38 -3.07 -17.38
N GLY A 239 5.16 -2.00 -18.12
CA GLY A 239 6.18 -1.17 -18.76
C GLY A 239 5.88 0.33 -18.62
N SER A 240 6.66 1.14 -19.32
CA SER A 240 6.43 2.59 -19.41
C SER A 240 5.36 2.98 -20.44
N SER A 241 4.96 2.05 -21.30
CA SER A 241 3.94 2.23 -22.34
C SER A 241 2.57 1.81 -21.83
N ASP A 242 1.52 2.33 -22.47
CA ASP A 242 0.14 1.95 -22.22
C ASP A 242 -0.17 0.54 -22.73
N GLY A 243 -1.31 -0.02 -22.31
CA GLY A 243 -1.91 -1.22 -22.87
C GLY A 243 -1.56 -2.53 -22.17
N SER A 244 -0.74 -2.53 -21.12
CA SER A 244 -0.43 -3.76 -20.38
C SER A 244 -0.09 -3.51 -18.91
N CYS A 245 -0.72 -4.28 -18.03
CA CYS A 245 -0.41 -4.34 -16.61
C CYS A 245 0.12 -5.72 -16.22
N ALA A 246 1.09 -5.76 -15.30
CA ALA A 246 1.61 -7.00 -14.74
C ALA A 246 0.85 -7.38 -13.48
N VAL A 247 0.58 -8.66 -13.31
CA VAL A 247 0.04 -9.26 -12.08
C VAL A 247 1.21 -9.86 -11.33
N LEU A 248 1.62 -9.20 -10.26
CA LEU A 248 2.81 -9.53 -9.49
C LEU A 248 2.43 -10.24 -8.18
N PRO A 249 3.22 -11.24 -7.72
CA PRO A 249 2.99 -11.88 -6.43
C PRO A 249 3.05 -10.86 -5.28
N GLY A 250 2.04 -10.81 -4.41
CA GLY A 250 1.97 -9.82 -3.33
C GLY A 250 3.12 -9.92 -2.33
N CYS A 251 3.57 -11.14 -2.00
CA CYS A 251 4.67 -11.38 -1.08
C CYS A 251 6.08 -11.22 -1.69
N ALA A 252 6.19 -11.07 -3.02
CA ALA A 252 7.47 -10.96 -3.71
C ALA A 252 7.53 -9.78 -4.69
N THR A 253 6.81 -8.72 -4.39
CA THR A 253 6.80 -7.48 -5.17
C THR A 253 7.56 -6.39 -4.44
N ARG A 254 8.30 -5.57 -5.17
CA ARG A 254 8.99 -4.39 -4.63
C ARG A 254 8.86 -3.17 -5.54
N LYS A 255 8.82 -1.98 -4.94
CA LYS A 255 8.91 -0.70 -5.64
C LYS A 255 10.38 -0.39 -5.93
N TYR A 256 10.75 -0.30 -7.21
CA TYR A 256 12.11 -0.06 -7.67
C TYR A 256 12.39 1.39 -8.06
N HIS A 257 11.35 2.15 -8.34
CA HIS A 257 11.49 3.53 -8.79
C HIS A 257 10.48 4.44 -8.09
N SER A 258 10.91 5.64 -7.75
CA SER A 258 10.10 6.60 -7.01
C SER A 258 8.83 7.07 -7.74
N SER A 259 8.82 7.09 -9.09
CA SER A 259 7.77 7.76 -9.87
C SER A 259 7.47 7.19 -11.26
N ARG A 260 8.16 6.13 -11.73
CA ARG A 260 7.86 5.51 -13.03
C ARG A 260 6.57 4.69 -12.94
N ARG A 261 5.83 4.60 -14.04
CA ARG A 261 4.60 3.77 -14.10
C ARG A 261 4.91 2.29 -13.84
N ASP A 262 6.00 1.77 -14.40
CA ASP A 262 6.52 0.42 -14.21
C ASP A 262 7.47 0.30 -13.00
N ALA A 263 7.20 1.04 -11.93
CA ALA A 263 8.05 1.07 -10.75
C ALA A 263 8.07 -0.23 -9.95
N PHE A 264 7.10 -1.11 -10.12
CA PHE A 264 6.98 -2.35 -9.37
C PHE A 264 7.43 -3.55 -10.19
N LYS A 265 8.20 -4.42 -9.56
CA LYS A 265 8.71 -5.65 -10.18
C LYS A 265 8.64 -6.80 -9.18
N SER A 266 8.52 -8.02 -9.69
CA SER A 266 8.71 -9.23 -8.90
C SER A 266 10.18 -9.41 -8.51
N ILE A 267 10.41 -10.04 -7.36
CA ILE A 267 11.73 -10.40 -6.86
C ILE A 267 11.88 -11.93 -6.92
N ASN A 268 12.97 -12.40 -7.53
CA ASN A 268 13.32 -13.81 -7.66
C ASN A 268 12.24 -14.69 -8.33
N GLN A 269 11.26 -14.11 -8.97
CA GLN A 269 10.22 -14.82 -9.72
C GLN A 269 9.62 -13.93 -10.81
N GLU A 270 8.99 -14.55 -11.80
CA GLU A 270 8.31 -13.86 -12.88
C GLU A 270 6.90 -13.40 -12.47
N PRO A 271 6.29 -12.43 -13.16
CA PRO A 271 4.88 -12.11 -13.01
C PRO A 271 3.99 -13.34 -13.12
N ILE A 272 2.90 -13.37 -12.37
CA ILE A 272 1.89 -14.44 -12.43
C ILE A 272 1.18 -14.41 -13.80
N ALA A 273 0.90 -13.20 -14.28
CA ALA A 273 0.19 -12.95 -15.53
C ALA A 273 0.45 -11.52 -16.02
N HIS A 274 -0.03 -11.23 -17.21
CA HIS A 274 -0.23 -9.89 -17.73
C HIS A 274 -1.71 -9.67 -18.08
N VAL A 275 -2.21 -8.48 -17.83
CA VAL A 275 -3.52 -8.03 -18.30
C VAL A 275 -3.29 -7.07 -19.44
N GLY A 276 -3.60 -7.51 -20.66
CA GLY A 276 -3.57 -6.68 -21.86
C GLY A 276 -4.84 -5.81 -21.93
N LEU A 277 -4.69 -4.55 -22.33
CA LEU A 277 -5.79 -3.58 -22.46
C LEU A 277 -5.90 -3.18 -23.92
N GLY A 278 -6.53 -4.06 -24.72
CA GLY A 278 -6.73 -3.87 -26.15
C GLY A 278 -8.07 -3.25 -26.51
N PRO A 279 -8.29 -2.95 -27.80
CA PRO A 279 -9.55 -2.36 -28.29
C PRO A 279 -10.75 -3.30 -28.11
N ASP A 280 -10.54 -4.59 -27.98
CA ASP A 280 -11.58 -5.60 -27.76
C ASP A 280 -11.88 -5.83 -26.26
N GLY A 281 -11.27 -5.04 -25.39
CA GLY A 281 -11.37 -5.11 -23.94
C GLY A 281 -10.16 -5.76 -23.27
N PRO A 282 -10.20 -5.90 -21.92
CA PRO A 282 -9.12 -6.52 -21.16
C PRO A 282 -9.00 -8.02 -21.43
N SER A 283 -7.75 -8.54 -21.45
CA SER A 283 -7.47 -9.96 -21.62
C SER A 283 -6.37 -10.40 -20.64
N ILE A 284 -6.40 -11.66 -20.20
CA ILE A 284 -5.41 -12.23 -19.28
C ILE A 284 -4.50 -13.18 -20.03
N GLU A 285 -3.20 -12.91 -19.99
CA GLU A 285 -2.14 -13.79 -20.45
C GLU A 285 -1.41 -14.35 -19.20
N MET A 286 -1.59 -15.65 -18.97
CA MET A 286 -0.98 -16.33 -17.82
C MET A 286 0.51 -16.53 -18.04
N GLY A 287 1.30 -16.31 -16.99
CA GLY A 287 2.70 -16.71 -16.92
C GLY A 287 2.85 -18.19 -16.61
N GLU A 288 4.07 -18.59 -16.21
CA GLU A 288 4.36 -19.97 -15.84
C GLU A 288 3.49 -20.42 -14.66
N PRO A 289 2.89 -21.61 -14.73
CA PRO A 289 2.05 -22.13 -13.64
C PRO A 289 2.88 -22.36 -12.38
N SER A 290 2.18 -22.39 -11.23
CA SER A 290 2.77 -22.79 -9.95
C SER A 290 3.24 -24.24 -10.03
N ALA A 291 4.42 -24.54 -9.44
CA ALA A 291 4.90 -25.91 -9.26
C ALA A 291 4.12 -26.69 -8.19
N TYR A 292 3.25 -26.01 -7.43
CA TYR A 292 2.48 -26.60 -6.31
C TYR A 292 1.01 -26.66 -6.66
N ASP A 293 0.35 -27.73 -6.21
CA ASP A 293 -1.10 -27.85 -6.27
C ASP A 293 -1.77 -26.79 -5.36
N ALA A 294 -2.92 -26.28 -5.81
CA ALA A 294 -3.65 -25.30 -5.03
C ALA A 294 -4.03 -25.87 -3.64
N ARG A 295 -3.92 -25.04 -2.61
CA ARG A 295 -4.39 -25.34 -1.25
C ARG A 295 -5.91 -25.52 -1.27
N THR A 296 -6.41 -26.52 -0.56
CA THR A 296 -7.81 -26.92 -0.65
C THR A 296 -8.74 -26.04 0.17
N GLU A 297 -8.27 -25.53 1.31
CA GLU A 297 -9.11 -24.81 2.26
C GLU A 297 -9.07 -23.31 2.05
N ALA A 298 -10.24 -22.72 1.81
CA ALA A 298 -10.44 -21.29 2.00
C ALA A 298 -10.58 -21.01 3.49
N ILE A 299 -9.78 -20.11 4.02
CA ILE A 299 -9.71 -19.79 5.44
C ILE A 299 -10.08 -18.34 5.72
N ALA A 300 -10.44 -18.06 6.98
CA ALA A 300 -10.52 -16.68 7.46
C ALA A 300 -9.12 -16.08 7.61
N PRO A 301 -8.97 -14.76 7.45
CA PRO A 301 -7.66 -14.12 7.58
C PRO A 301 -7.17 -14.15 9.02
N MET A 302 -5.86 -14.21 9.18
CA MET A 302 -5.19 -14.05 10.46
C MET A 302 -4.85 -12.57 10.65
N MET A 303 -5.32 -11.98 11.74
CA MET A 303 -5.01 -10.60 12.10
C MET A 303 -3.60 -10.47 12.67
N PHE A 304 -2.99 -9.32 12.44
CA PHE A 304 -1.70 -8.97 13.02
C PHE A 304 -1.88 -8.53 14.46
N GLU A 305 -0.94 -8.91 15.33
CA GLU A 305 -0.86 -8.37 16.67
C GLU A 305 -0.31 -6.93 16.62
N GLU A 306 -1.16 -5.95 16.99
CA GLU A 306 -0.87 -4.52 16.82
C GLU A 306 0.21 -4.01 17.78
N SER A 307 0.39 -4.70 18.91
CA SER A 307 1.38 -4.36 19.93
C SER A 307 2.79 -4.83 19.60
N THR A 308 2.96 -5.72 18.61
CA THR A 308 4.26 -6.27 18.23
C THR A 308 5.23 -5.17 17.79
N LYS A 309 6.39 -5.10 18.45
CA LYS A 309 7.47 -4.17 18.17
C LYS A 309 8.61 -4.90 17.45
N ILE A 310 8.97 -4.46 16.26
CA ILE A 310 10.08 -5.00 15.48
C ILE A 310 11.12 -3.91 15.28
N ALA A 311 12.35 -4.12 15.78
CA ALA A 311 13.46 -3.26 15.50
C ALA A 311 14.14 -3.67 14.19
N GLN A 312 14.43 -2.70 13.31
CA GLN A 312 15.09 -2.96 12.03
C GLN A 312 16.48 -2.35 12.00
N PHE A 313 17.46 -3.12 11.53
CA PHE A 313 18.86 -2.72 11.44
C PHE A 313 19.42 -3.03 10.06
N VAL A 314 20.25 -2.14 9.55
CA VAL A 314 21.00 -2.35 8.30
C VAL A 314 22.44 -2.71 8.67
N ALA A 315 22.91 -3.85 8.17
CA ALA A 315 24.30 -4.28 8.40
C ALA A 315 25.24 -3.51 7.47
N ASP A 316 25.96 -2.57 8.06
CA ASP A 316 27.00 -1.77 7.41
C ASP A 316 28.13 -1.44 8.40
N ALA A 317 29.05 -0.57 7.98
CA ALA A 317 30.18 -0.14 8.81
C ALA A 317 29.79 0.68 10.06
N HIS A 318 28.54 1.10 10.17
CA HIS A 318 28.02 1.94 11.25
C HIS A 318 27.06 1.20 12.18
N LEU A 319 26.80 -0.09 11.96
CA LEU A 319 25.99 -0.90 12.86
C LEU A 319 26.73 -1.10 14.18
N GLN A 320 26.30 -0.39 15.21
CA GLN A 320 26.92 -0.45 16.55
C GLN A 320 26.12 -1.35 17.49
N PRO A 321 26.77 -2.14 18.35
CA PRO A 321 26.13 -2.96 19.37
C PRO A 321 25.19 -2.18 20.29
N ASP A 322 25.50 -0.92 20.58
CA ASP A 322 24.70 -0.07 21.47
C ASP A 322 23.28 0.20 20.91
N MET A 323 23.13 0.25 19.57
CA MET A 323 21.83 0.38 18.92
C MET A 323 20.98 -0.88 19.14
N VAL A 324 21.60 -2.05 19.06
CA VAL A 324 20.95 -3.35 19.29
C VAL A 324 20.59 -3.51 20.76
N GLN A 325 21.51 -3.14 21.67
CA GLN A 325 21.27 -3.15 23.13
C GLN A 325 20.06 -2.27 23.48
N ALA A 326 19.95 -1.09 22.91
CA ALA A 326 18.82 -0.20 23.14
C ALA A 326 17.46 -0.83 22.73
N ALA A 327 17.42 -1.62 21.67
CA ALA A 327 16.23 -2.36 21.28
C ALA A 327 15.91 -3.51 22.26
N ILE A 328 16.93 -4.22 22.76
CA ILE A 328 16.77 -5.25 23.80
C ILE A 328 16.21 -4.63 25.08
N ASP A 329 16.82 -3.54 25.56
CA ASP A 329 16.42 -2.83 26.78
C ASP A 329 14.99 -2.25 26.69
N ALA A 330 14.57 -1.85 25.48
CA ALA A 330 13.23 -1.38 25.19
C ALA A 330 12.19 -2.49 24.98
N ASN A 331 12.57 -3.75 25.17
CA ASN A 331 11.75 -4.95 25.01
C ASN A 331 11.03 -5.00 23.63
N TYR A 332 11.83 -4.95 22.54
CA TYR A 332 11.32 -5.27 21.22
C TYR A 332 11.12 -6.76 21.08
N ASP A 333 10.00 -7.17 20.48
CA ASP A 333 9.60 -8.58 20.33
C ASP A 333 10.47 -9.33 19.31
N ALA A 334 10.97 -8.61 18.30
CA ALA A 334 11.84 -9.16 17.29
C ALA A 334 12.84 -8.12 16.76
N MET A 335 13.94 -8.61 16.21
CA MET A 335 14.91 -7.81 15.46
C MET A 335 15.02 -8.33 14.03
N LEU A 336 14.90 -7.43 13.06
CA LEU A 336 15.10 -7.71 11.64
C LEU A 336 16.41 -7.05 11.19
N PHE A 337 17.34 -7.86 10.73
CA PHE A 337 18.59 -7.39 10.15
C PHE A 337 18.58 -7.51 8.63
N HIS A 338 18.86 -6.42 7.96
CA HIS A 338 19.20 -6.41 6.55
C HIS A 338 20.70 -6.72 6.40
N GLY A 339 21.02 -8.00 6.25
CA GLY A 339 22.39 -8.51 6.11
C GLY A 339 23.00 -8.19 4.75
N THR A 340 24.30 -8.32 4.63
CA THR A 340 25.03 -8.11 3.38
C THR A 340 25.09 -9.38 2.54
N GLY A 341 25.03 -9.26 1.21
CA GLY A 341 25.20 -10.37 0.27
C GLY A 341 24.29 -11.56 0.60
N LEU A 342 24.88 -12.66 1.00
CA LEU A 342 24.16 -13.91 1.36
C LEU A 342 23.51 -13.89 2.75
N GLY A 343 23.33 -12.72 3.37
CA GLY A 343 22.67 -12.55 4.67
C GLY A 343 23.64 -12.40 5.85
N HIS A 344 24.87 -11.96 5.62
CA HIS A 344 25.87 -11.86 6.68
C HIS A 344 25.77 -10.57 7.50
N LEU A 345 26.10 -10.69 8.79
CA LEU A 345 26.21 -9.58 9.74
C LEU A 345 27.70 -9.29 10.09
N PRO A 346 28.06 -8.10 10.58
CA PRO A 346 29.40 -7.78 11.05
C PRO A 346 29.65 -8.40 12.45
N ILE A 347 29.93 -9.70 12.49
CA ILE A 347 30.07 -10.49 13.73
C ILE A 347 31.43 -11.22 13.88
N ALA A 348 32.34 -11.03 12.94
CA ALA A 348 33.66 -11.66 12.95
C ALA A 348 34.75 -10.60 13.19
N ASP A 349 35.78 -10.99 13.89
CA ASP A 349 36.97 -10.16 14.24
C ASP A 349 38.24 -10.96 14.06
N PRO A 350 38.62 -11.36 12.82
CA PRO A 350 39.78 -12.23 12.58
C PRO A 350 41.12 -11.52 12.72
N GLN A 351 41.14 -10.19 12.80
CA GLN A 351 42.33 -9.37 12.96
C GLN A 351 42.50 -8.85 14.40
N GLU A 352 41.52 -9.12 15.27
CA GLU A 352 41.47 -8.63 16.66
C GLU A 352 41.50 -7.09 16.76
N ASP A 353 40.92 -6.41 15.75
CA ASP A 353 40.87 -4.93 15.67
C ASP A 353 39.42 -4.37 15.61
N SER A 354 38.42 -5.24 15.71
CA SER A 354 37.00 -4.91 15.62
C SER A 354 36.20 -5.54 16.78
N PRO A 355 36.48 -5.17 18.03
CA PRO A 355 35.87 -5.77 19.22
C PRO A 355 34.34 -5.56 19.27
N GLU A 356 33.79 -4.54 18.61
CA GLU A 356 32.37 -4.31 18.44
C GLU A 356 31.67 -5.45 17.69
N ASN A 357 32.32 -6.08 16.72
CA ASN A 357 31.78 -7.23 16.01
C ASN A 357 31.62 -8.45 16.93
N THR A 358 32.65 -8.71 17.77
CA THR A 358 32.60 -9.77 18.78
C THR A 358 31.51 -9.49 19.81
N ARG A 359 31.37 -8.24 20.26
CA ARG A 359 30.32 -7.82 21.18
C ARG A 359 28.95 -8.03 20.59
N LEU A 360 28.73 -7.63 19.33
CA LEU A 360 27.46 -7.83 18.62
C LEU A 360 27.10 -9.32 18.53
N ARG A 361 28.06 -10.17 18.17
CA ARG A 361 27.87 -11.62 18.11
C ARG A 361 27.40 -12.20 19.44
N ILE A 362 28.10 -11.87 20.55
CA ILE A 362 27.76 -12.36 21.88
C ILE A 362 26.33 -11.89 22.26
N MET A 363 26.06 -10.61 22.08
CA MET A 363 24.77 -9.99 22.41
C MET A 363 23.61 -10.66 21.68
N LEU A 364 23.75 -10.92 20.38
CA LEU A 364 22.71 -11.61 19.60
C LEU A 364 22.53 -13.06 20.06
N ALA A 365 23.65 -13.76 20.35
CA ALA A 365 23.60 -15.11 20.86
C ALA A 365 22.85 -15.19 22.21
N ASP A 366 23.20 -14.31 23.15
CA ASP A 366 22.59 -14.24 24.48
C ASP A 366 21.09 -13.90 24.38
N HIS A 367 20.74 -12.93 23.49
CA HIS A 367 19.35 -12.56 23.26
C HIS A 367 18.52 -13.74 22.71
N CYS A 368 19.06 -14.48 21.74
CA CYS A 368 18.38 -15.67 21.21
C CYS A 368 18.29 -16.79 22.24
N ALA A 369 19.35 -17.01 23.04
CA ALA A 369 19.34 -17.99 24.12
C ALA A 369 18.29 -17.66 25.20
N ALA A 370 17.98 -16.40 25.39
CA ALA A 370 16.90 -15.90 26.24
C ALA A 370 15.49 -16.00 25.61
N GLY A 371 15.37 -16.52 24.38
CA GLY A 371 14.11 -16.66 23.66
C GLY A 371 13.75 -15.50 22.72
N GLY A 372 14.67 -14.55 22.54
CA GLY A 372 14.48 -13.44 21.59
C GLY A 372 14.48 -13.90 20.12
N VAL A 373 13.75 -13.18 19.27
CA VAL A 373 13.62 -13.49 17.85
C VAL A 373 14.52 -12.58 17.03
N VAL A 374 15.42 -13.17 16.26
CA VAL A 374 16.28 -12.47 15.30
C VAL A 374 16.05 -13.04 13.91
N VAL A 375 15.70 -12.17 12.97
CA VAL A 375 15.48 -12.52 11.56
C VAL A 375 16.50 -11.78 10.71
N VAL A 376 17.10 -12.46 9.74
CA VAL A 376 18.01 -11.84 8.78
C VAL A 376 17.41 -11.95 7.37
N VAL A 377 17.37 -10.83 6.67
CA VAL A 377 17.09 -10.72 5.23
C VAL A 377 18.31 -10.13 4.54
N THR A 378 18.43 -10.29 3.23
CA THR A 378 19.53 -9.65 2.50
C THR A 378 19.18 -8.21 2.07
N GLN A 379 20.19 -7.35 1.98
CA GLN A 379 20.09 -6.03 1.35
C GLN A 379 20.06 -6.12 -0.18
N THR A 380 20.52 -7.23 -0.73
CA THR A 380 20.48 -7.43 -2.19
C THR A 380 19.05 -7.65 -2.64
N ILE A 381 18.72 -7.03 -3.76
CA ILE A 381 17.34 -7.11 -4.29
C ILE A 381 17.06 -8.50 -4.83
N HIS A 382 18.03 -9.11 -5.49
CA HIS A 382 17.91 -10.45 -6.08
C HIS A 382 18.88 -11.43 -5.43
N GLY A 383 18.51 -12.68 -5.45
CA GLY A 383 19.28 -13.81 -4.92
C GLY A 383 18.80 -14.25 -3.54
N PRO A 384 19.00 -15.51 -3.17
CA PRO A 384 18.62 -16.07 -1.89
C PRO A 384 19.64 -15.77 -0.80
N ILE A 385 19.20 -15.88 0.45
CA ILE A 385 20.09 -15.99 1.61
C ILE A 385 20.72 -17.38 1.63
N HIS A 386 22.03 -17.45 1.89
CA HIS A 386 22.73 -18.73 1.96
C HIS A 386 23.80 -18.70 3.07
N MET A 387 23.38 -19.08 4.28
CA MET A 387 24.23 -19.00 5.47
C MET A 387 25.30 -20.12 5.57
N ASP A 388 25.29 -21.11 4.66
CA ASP A 388 26.17 -22.28 4.72
C ASP A 388 27.48 -22.12 3.95
N VAL A 389 27.58 -21.08 3.11
CA VAL A 389 28.74 -20.87 2.22
C VAL A 389 29.99 -20.49 3.00
N TYR A 390 29.84 -19.59 3.98
CA TYR A 390 30.96 -19.09 4.78
C TYR A 390 30.82 -19.46 6.24
N ASP A 391 31.96 -19.62 6.96
CA ASP A 391 31.99 -19.92 8.40
C ASP A 391 31.19 -18.90 9.21
N LYS A 392 31.30 -17.62 8.87
CA LYS A 392 30.55 -16.52 9.45
C LYS A 392 29.04 -16.71 9.40
N GLY A 393 28.53 -17.26 8.30
CA GLY A 393 27.10 -17.60 8.19
C GLY A 393 26.72 -18.77 9.08
N ARG A 394 27.56 -19.81 9.13
CA ARG A 394 27.38 -20.96 10.01
C ARG A 394 27.46 -20.58 11.49
N ASP A 395 28.34 -19.67 11.83
CA ASP A 395 28.48 -19.14 13.19
C ASP A 395 27.26 -18.33 13.66
N SER A 396 26.40 -17.89 12.76
CA SER A 396 25.15 -17.20 13.07
C SER A 396 23.97 -18.12 13.39
N ARG A 397 24.15 -19.44 13.37
CA ARG A 397 23.07 -20.44 13.59
C ARG A 397 22.69 -20.68 15.06
N TRP A 398 23.36 -20.02 16.00
CA TRP A 398 22.98 -20.08 17.42
C TRP A 398 21.61 -19.42 17.73
N CYS A 399 21.08 -18.64 16.80
CA CYS A 399 19.67 -18.30 16.77
C CYS A 399 18.95 -19.30 15.87
N SER A 400 17.74 -19.70 16.21
CA SER A 400 16.82 -20.25 15.23
C SER A 400 16.44 -19.12 14.28
N LEU A 401 17.35 -18.82 13.33
CA LEU A 401 17.12 -17.87 12.27
C LEU A 401 15.97 -18.44 11.42
N THR A 402 14.79 -17.91 11.61
CA THR A 402 13.70 -18.16 10.67
C THR A 402 14.19 -17.55 9.35
N ARG A 403 14.53 -18.38 8.38
CA ARG A 403 14.81 -17.95 7.02
C ARG A 403 13.56 -17.28 6.50
N ALA A 404 13.54 -15.97 6.43
CA ALA A 404 12.67 -15.29 5.52
C ALA A 404 13.29 -15.47 4.12
N GLU A 405 12.98 -16.59 3.46
CA GLU A 405 13.25 -16.76 2.05
C GLU A 405 12.34 -15.77 1.32
N GLU A 406 12.92 -14.66 0.89
CA GLU A 406 12.26 -13.80 -0.07
C GLU A 406 12.11 -14.60 -1.38
N GLY A 407 10.89 -15.09 -1.62
CA GLY A 407 10.42 -15.58 -2.90
C GLY A 407 11.23 -16.68 -3.55
N GLY A 408 11.11 -17.89 -3.10
CA GLY A 408 11.64 -19.03 -3.78
C GLY A 408 11.80 -20.24 -2.86
N HIS A 409 10.82 -21.15 -2.93
CA HIS A 409 10.83 -22.45 -2.28
C HIS A 409 10.86 -22.42 -0.75
N SER A 410 9.76 -22.04 -0.11
CA SER A 410 9.43 -22.61 1.19
C SER A 410 8.99 -24.04 0.95
N GLU A 411 9.89 -24.99 1.09
CA GLU A 411 9.48 -26.33 1.45
C GLU A 411 8.86 -26.31 2.86
N PRO A 412 7.85 -27.15 3.12
CA PRO A 412 7.01 -27.13 4.31
C PRO A 412 7.77 -27.31 5.62
#